data_0eed9269e982d070b7d6bdf1ddb77b54
#
_entry.id   0eed9269e982d070b7d6bdf1ddb77b54
#
_cell.length_a   1.000
_cell.length_b   1.000
_cell.length_c   1.000
_cell.angle_alpha   90.00
_cell.angle_beta   90.00
_cell.angle_gamma   90.00
#
_symmetry.space_group_name_H-M   'P 1'
#
loop_
_entity.id
_entity.type
_entity.pdbx_description
1 polymer ?
#
loop_
_entity_poly.entity_id
_entity_poly.type
_entity_poly.pdbx_seq_one_letter_code
_entity_poly.pdbx_strand_id
1 'polypeptide(L)'
;MSRLNTRMRRWGVVLRIASRDARQSLGRTFTAVILISLPIIIAIGSLTFWDVTTSQRYQASSWLGHNSDSQAVTLRRSTTALDQDFTADRLAKTASDDDVDVTMETLSDWAPTGDQLVAVDTLYQLHMTAPDGTGYTVDNGTQTASLDAPRVEAGNKHGSLPAQHAVVSDDVARALGVEAGDTVALSVTVSKQRAAQSIEGSAVIDAIIKGEGRAIVGDGTLDIDRLAVAGRTQTAWYVTGPAPVTWEKIRELNASGFSVVSRHVLANPPDASALPSQIAQYEVPEALRNANPWQYLLLVAGVLLILTEMILLISPLYTVAQRSVMRTAAMIVANGGDRSDGRRLTIAHGLIIGAYSAAFSVVLSACAMLGIGLWSGLGLGIVPLWPLGLSALLP
;
A
#
# COMPACT_ATOMS: atom_id res chain seq x y z
N MET A 1 5.05 -7.71 57.87
CA MET A 1 6.11 -7.76 56.86
C MET A 1 6.68 -9.18 56.57
N SER A 2 6.69 -10.12 57.51
CA SER A 2 7.28 -11.47 57.33
C SER A 2 6.57 -12.40 56.33
N ARG A 3 5.23 -12.35 56.26
CA ARG A 3 4.43 -13.23 55.36
C ARG A 3 4.57 -12.92 53.88
N LEU A 4 4.79 -11.67 53.49
CA LEU A 4 5.02 -11.23 52.11
C LEU A 4 6.41 -11.70 51.63
N ASN A 5 7.44 -11.57 52.42
CA ASN A 5 8.79 -12.01 52.10
C ASN A 5 8.89 -13.54 51.91
N THR A 6 8.14 -14.31 52.69
CA THR A 6 8.10 -15.77 52.58
C THR A 6 7.34 -16.21 51.32
N ARG A 7 6.28 -15.50 50.91
CA ARG A 7 5.57 -15.74 49.65
C ARG A 7 6.44 -15.44 48.43
N MET A 8 7.13 -14.30 48.40
CA MET A 8 8.02 -13.95 47.27
C MET A 8 9.19 -14.94 47.13
N ARG A 9 9.79 -15.41 48.20
CA ARG A 9 10.85 -16.42 48.15
C ARG A 9 10.35 -17.75 47.57
N ARG A 10 9.15 -18.19 47.89
CA ARG A 10 8.54 -19.42 47.34
C ARG A 10 8.28 -19.28 45.83
N TRP A 11 7.78 -18.14 45.33
CA TRP A 11 7.61 -17.89 43.91
C TRP A 11 8.95 -17.88 43.15
N GLY A 12 10.00 -17.32 43.70
CA GLY A 12 11.32 -17.28 43.10
C GLY A 12 11.92 -18.68 42.87
N VAL A 13 11.69 -19.61 43.78
CA VAL A 13 12.12 -21.01 43.63
C VAL A 13 11.30 -21.71 42.54
N VAL A 14 9.99 -21.55 42.55
CA VAL A 14 9.08 -22.17 41.57
C VAL A 14 9.35 -21.66 40.15
N LEU A 15 9.57 -20.37 39.96
CA LEU A 15 9.94 -19.79 38.64
C LEU A 15 11.30 -20.28 38.16
N ARG A 16 12.27 -20.47 39.09
CA ARG A 16 13.59 -21.01 38.69
C ARG A 16 13.51 -22.48 38.24
N ILE A 17 12.69 -23.28 38.93
CA ILE A 17 12.43 -24.69 38.55
C ILE A 17 11.73 -24.72 37.18
N ALA A 18 10.67 -23.93 36.96
CA ALA A 18 9.92 -23.87 35.74
C ALA A 18 10.77 -23.38 34.55
N SER A 19 11.65 -22.38 34.76
CA SER A 19 12.56 -21.88 33.74
C SER A 19 13.62 -22.91 33.35
N ARG A 20 14.09 -23.70 34.31
CA ARG A 20 15.05 -24.78 34.04
C ARG A 20 14.40 -25.92 33.25
N ASP A 21 13.17 -26.30 33.61
CA ASP A 21 12.40 -27.33 32.89
C ASP A 21 12.09 -26.88 31.43
N ALA A 22 11.69 -25.62 31.25
CA ALA A 22 11.48 -25.05 29.92
C ALA A 22 12.76 -25.07 29.06
N ARG A 23 13.93 -24.82 29.63
CA ARG A 23 15.22 -24.90 28.93
C ARG A 23 15.67 -26.35 28.66
N GLN A 24 15.34 -27.30 29.51
CA GLN A 24 15.66 -28.72 29.29
C GLN A 24 14.77 -29.38 28.24
N SER A 25 13.57 -28.88 28.03
CA SER A 25 12.62 -29.35 27.01
C SER A 25 12.45 -28.36 25.85
N LEU A 26 13.56 -27.85 25.29
CA LEU A 26 13.59 -26.80 24.28
C LEU A 26 12.66 -27.07 23.10
N GLY A 27 12.65 -28.27 22.53
CA GLY A 27 11.78 -28.58 21.38
C GLY A 27 10.29 -28.40 21.69
N ARG A 28 9.85 -28.91 22.84
CA ARG A 28 8.46 -28.80 23.27
C ARG A 28 8.06 -27.36 23.65
N THR A 29 8.94 -26.63 24.32
CA THR A 29 8.74 -25.22 24.65
C THR A 29 8.68 -24.36 23.39
N PHE A 30 9.58 -24.59 22.43
CA PHE A 30 9.60 -23.88 21.15
C PHE A 30 8.34 -24.15 20.32
N THR A 31 7.88 -25.40 20.25
CA THR A 31 6.62 -25.74 19.58
C THR A 31 5.42 -25.00 20.21
N ALA A 32 5.35 -24.96 21.55
CA ALA A 32 4.30 -24.25 22.25
C ALA A 32 4.36 -22.73 21.99
N VAL A 33 5.57 -22.14 22.01
CA VAL A 33 5.78 -20.73 21.71
C VAL A 33 5.34 -20.39 20.31
N ILE A 34 5.76 -21.19 19.31
CA ILE A 34 5.34 -20.95 17.89
C ILE A 34 3.83 -21.07 17.77
N LEU A 35 3.21 -22.12 18.34
CA LEU A 35 1.79 -22.35 18.21
C LEU A 35 0.93 -21.24 18.81
N ILE A 36 1.37 -20.65 19.91
CA ILE A 36 0.71 -19.51 20.54
C ILE A 36 0.97 -18.22 19.77
N SER A 37 2.19 -18.02 19.27
CA SER A 37 2.60 -16.78 18.61
C SER A 37 2.10 -16.65 17.19
N LEU A 38 1.99 -17.75 16.45
CA LEU A 38 1.66 -17.74 15.02
C LEU A 38 0.31 -17.05 14.71
N PRO A 39 -0.80 -17.39 15.38
CA PRO A 39 -2.08 -16.71 15.15
C PRO A 39 -2.02 -15.21 15.47
N ILE A 40 -1.28 -14.84 16.50
CA ILE A 40 -1.11 -13.44 16.91
C ILE A 40 -0.36 -12.66 15.83
N ILE A 41 0.71 -13.23 15.30
CA ILE A 41 1.52 -12.63 14.23
C ILE A 41 0.70 -12.49 12.95
N ILE A 42 -0.08 -13.52 12.58
CA ILE A 42 -0.97 -13.47 11.41
C ILE A 42 -2.03 -12.38 11.60
N ALA A 43 -2.67 -12.31 12.76
CA ALA A 43 -3.68 -11.31 13.05
C ALA A 43 -3.10 -9.89 12.96
N ILE A 44 -1.96 -9.65 13.60
CA ILE A 44 -1.30 -8.33 13.58
C ILE A 44 -0.80 -7.99 12.18
N GLY A 45 -0.18 -8.95 11.48
CA GLY A 45 0.27 -8.74 10.11
C GLY A 45 -0.90 -8.40 9.16
N SER A 46 -2.02 -9.12 9.28
CA SER A 46 -3.23 -8.87 8.49
C SER A 46 -3.85 -7.51 8.80
N LEU A 47 -3.93 -7.13 10.08
CA LEU A 47 -4.42 -5.82 10.50
C LEU A 47 -3.54 -4.70 9.97
N THR A 48 -2.23 -4.84 10.09
CA THR A 48 -1.27 -3.84 9.59
C THR A 48 -1.34 -3.74 8.07
N PHE A 49 -1.39 -4.87 7.37
CA PHE A 49 -1.52 -4.90 5.91
C PHE A 49 -2.80 -4.21 5.46
N TRP A 50 -3.92 -4.52 6.11
CA TRP A 50 -5.20 -3.89 5.81
C TRP A 50 -5.15 -2.38 6.04
N ASP A 51 -4.66 -1.93 7.19
CA ASP A 51 -4.58 -0.51 7.54
C ASP A 51 -3.69 0.26 6.54
N VAL A 52 -2.54 -0.31 6.19
CA VAL A 52 -1.65 0.27 5.17
C VAL A 52 -2.31 0.34 3.80
N THR A 53 -2.90 -0.75 3.31
CA THR A 53 -3.48 -0.80 1.95
C THR A 53 -4.75 0.03 1.79
N THR A 54 -5.50 0.26 2.88
CA THR A 54 -6.68 1.13 2.88
C THR A 54 -6.35 2.59 3.18
N SER A 55 -5.11 2.89 3.59
CA SER A 55 -4.69 4.27 3.85
C SER A 55 -4.70 5.11 2.58
N GLN A 56 -5.14 6.36 2.69
CA GLN A 56 -5.10 7.30 1.56
C GLN A 56 -3.69 7.53 1.03
N ARG A 57 -2.68 7.48 1.90
CA ARG A 57 -1.27 7.59 1.50
C ARG A 57 -0.86 6.48 0.53
N TYR A 58 -1.24 5.23 0.84
CA TYR A 58 -0.94 4.11 -0.04
C TYR A 58 -1.72 4.21 -1.35
N GLN A 59 -3.01 4.57 -1.30
CA GLN A 59 -3.81 4.80 -2.49
C GLN A 59 -3.24 5.93 -3.35
N ALA A 60 -2.84 7.06 -2.74
CA ALA A 60 -2.17 8.13 -3.45
C ALA A 60 -0.82 7.69 -4.04
N SER A 61 -0.06 6.82 -3.36
CA SER A 61 1.20 6.30 -3.89
C SER A 61 1.05 5.46 -5.16
N SER A 62 -0.15 4.90 -5.39
CA SER A 62 -0.44 4.16 -6.63
C SER A 62 -0.31 5.03 -7.89
N TRP A 63 -0.50 6.35 -7.76
CA TRP A 63 -0.26 7.30 -8.85
C TRP A 63 1.20 7.38 -9.27
N LEU A 64 2.12 7.11 -8.34
CA LEU A 64 3.57 7.16 -8.58
C LEU A 64 4.13 5.86 -9.19
N GLY A 65 3.36 4.77 -9.18
CA GLY A 65 3.85 3.44 -9.54
C GLY A 65 4.75 2.83 -8.46
N HIS A 66 4.55 1.56 -8.15
CA HIS A 66 5.25 0.88 -7.04
C HIS A 66 6.75 0.68 -7.29
N ASN A 67 7.14 0.47 -8.56
CA ASN A 67 8.50 0.12 -8.95
C ASN A 67 9.18 1.23 -9.78
N SER A 68 8.67 2.46 -9.71
CA SER A 68 9.23 3.55 -10.50
C SER A 68 10.15 4.45 -9.67
N ASP A 69 11.15 5.05 -10.31
CA ASP A 69 12.01 6.09 -9.73
C ASP A 69 11.30 7.45 -9.61
N SER A 70 9.99 7.46 -9.83
CA SER A 70 9.17 8.66 -9.77
C SER A 70 9.09 9.21 -8.35
N GLN A 71 9.50 10.47 -8.18
CA GLN A 71 9.42 11.20 -6.93
C GLN A 71 8.07 11.90 -6.74
N ALA A 72 7.50 12.38 -7.83
CA ALA A 72 6.20 13.03 -7.81
C ALA A 72 5.45 12.84 -9.13
N VAL A 73 4.14 12.97 -9.07
CA VAL A 73 3.27 13.13 -10.24
C VAL A 73 2.43 14.37 -10.09
N THR A 74 2.30 15.14 -11.15
CA THR A 74 1.50 16.34 -11.18
C THR A 74 0.46 16.30 -12.30
N LEU A 75 -0.72 16.81 -12.00
CA LEU A 75 -1.87 16.86 -12.90
C LEU A 75 -2.47 18.25 -12.86
N ARG A 76 -2.73 18.84 -14.04
CA ARG A 76 -3.49 20.09 -14.09
C ARG A 76 -4.96 19.81 -13.75
N ARG A 77 -5.46 20.47 -12.72
CA ARG A 77 -6.83 20.32 -12.21
C ARG A 77 -7.67 21.56 -12.38
N SER A 78 -7.01 22.72 -12.48
CA SER A 78 -7.70 24.02 -12.57
C SER A 78 -6.89 24.98 -13.44
N THR A 79 -7.54 26.00 -13.97
CA THR A 79 -6.92 27.19 -14.58
C THR A 79 -6.57 28.23 -13.52
N THR A 80 -7.12 28.10 -12.31
CA THR A 80 -6.86 28.99 -11.16
C THR A 80 -6.08 28.25 -10.08
N ALA A 81 -5.48 29.00 -9.17
CA ALA A 81 -4.79 28.45 -8.01
C ALA A 81 -5.71 27.50 -7.21
N LEU A 82 -5.14 26.44 -6.65
CA LEU A 82 -5.84 25.45 -5.84
C LEU A 82 -5.12 25.19 -4.52
N ASP A 83 -5.87 24.75 -3.54
CA ASP A 83 -5.37 24.16 -2.31
C ASP A 83 -5.57 22.65 -2.35
N GLN A 84 -4.63 21.89 -1.83
CA GLN A 84 -4.72 20.44 -1.73
C GLN A 84 -4.35 19.93 -0.35
N ASP A 85 -4.81 18.72 -0.02
CA ASP A 85 -4.23 17.94 1.07
C ASP A 85 -2.92 17.26 0.62
N PHE A 86 -2.21 16.63 1.54
CA PHE A 86 -0.92 15.99 1.24
C PHE A 86 -1.03 14.72 0.37
N THR A 87 -2.25 14.20 0.15
CA THR A 87 -2.54 13.05 -0.73
C THR A 87 -3.03 13.46 -2.10
N ALA A 88 -3.32 14.76 -2.32
CA ALA A 88 -3.99 15.32 -3.49
C ALA A 88 -5.40 14.73 -3.76
N ASP A 89 -6.02 14.10 -2.77
CA ASP A 89 -7.38 13.57 -2.85
C ASP A 89 -8.43 14.70 -2.64
N ARG A 90 -8.09 15.66 -1.79
CA ARG A 90 -8.92 16.84 -1.54
C ARG A 90 -8.33 18.06 -2.19
N LEU A 91 -9.14 18.67 -3.02
CA LEU A 91 -8.80 19.89 -3.73
C LEU A 91 -9.85 20.96 -3.42
N ALA A 92 -9.39 22.16 -3.10
CA ALA A 92 -10.25 23.33 -2.96
C ALA A 92 -9.73 24.42 -3.90
N LYS A 93 -10.64 25.14 -4.57
CA LYS A 93 -10.24 26.32 -5.33
C LYS A 93 -9.86 27.42 -4.36
N THR A 94 -8.73 28.06 -4.60
CA THR A 94 -8.37 29.30 -3.88
C THR A 94 -9.28 30.43 -4.36
N ALA A 95 -9.54 31.42 -3.51
CA ALA A 95 -10.45 32.53 -3.81
C ALA A 95 -9.97 33.47 -4.94
N SER A 96 -8.81 33.22 -5.55
CA SER A 96 -8.31 33.97 -6.69
C SER A 96 -8.98 33.47 -7.97
N ASP A 97 -9.67 34.35 -8.67
CA ASP A 97 -10.31 34.06 -9.96
C ASP A 97 -9.38 34.32 -11.16
N ASP A 98 -8.11 34.64 -10.92
CA ASP A 98 -7.16 34.92 -11.99
C ASP A 98 -6.74 33.60 -12.66
N ASP A 99 -7.01 33.50 -13.97
CA ASP A 99 -6.51 32.40 -14.77
C ASP A 99 -4.98 32.44 -14.84
N VAL A 100 -4.35 31.36 -14.49
CA VAL A 100 -2.88 31.20 -14.58
C VAL A 100 -2.55 30.48 -15.89
N ASP A 101 -1.86 31.18 -16.78
CA ASP A 101 -1.33 30.57 -17.98
C ASP A 101 -0.03 29.82 -17.63
N VAL A 102 -0.07 28.49 -17.76
CA VAL A 102 1.04 27.61 -17.40
C VAL A 102 1.52 26.87 -18.62
N THR A 103 2.78 27.05 -18.93
CA THR A 103 3.48 26.38 -20.01
C THR A 103 4.30 25.20 -19.50
N MET A 104 4.74 24.32 -20.42
CA MET A 104 5.71 23.24 -20.10
C MET A 104 7.02 23.79 -19.53
N GLU A 105 7.40 25.01 -19.89
CA GLU A 105 8.56 25.73 -19.35
C GLU A 105 8.41 25.95 -17.82
N THR A 106 7.23 26.36 -17.37
CA THR A 106 6.93 26.51 -15.94
C THR A 106 7.10 25.21 -15.16
N LEU A 107 6.68 24.08 -15.73
CA LEU A 107 6.86 22.77 -15.09
C LEU A 107 8.32 22.34 -15.08
N SER A 108 9.06 22.63 -16.14
CA SER A 108 10.49 22.33 -16.24
C SER A 108 11.31 23.13 -15.22
N ASP A 109 10.97 24.41 -15.03
CA ASP A 109 11.61 25.27 -14.03
C ASP A 109 11.26 24.90 -12.59
N TRP A 110 10.03 24.39 -12.38
CA TRP A 110 9.60 23.92 -11.07
C TRP A 110 10.27 22.61 -10.64
N ALA A 111 10.54 21.69 -11.59
CA ALA A 111 11.15 20.41 -11.27
C ALA A 111 12.51 20.58 -10.58
N PRO A 112 12.83 19.76 -9.57
CA PRO A 112 14.13 19.84 -8.92
C PRO A 112 15.29 19.67 -9.91
N THR A 113 16.41 20.34 -9.65
CA THR A 113 17.57 20.31 -10.54
C THR A 113 18.11 18.89 -10.70
N GLY A 114 18.23 18.46 -11.95
CA GLY A 114 18.73 17.10 -12.29
C GLY A 114 17.61 16.04 -12.43
N ASP A 115 16.37 16.40 -12.14
CA ASP A 115 15.23 15.53 -12.36
C ASP A 115 14.67 15.69 -13.78
N GLN A 116 14.05 14.64 -14.29
CA GLN A 116 13.42 14.62 -15.61
C GLN A 116 11.91 14.63 -15.47
N LEU A 117 11.25 15.35 -16.37
CA LEU A 117 9.79 15.32 -16.53
C LEU A 117 9.42 14.34 -17.64
N VAL A 118 8.56 13.39 -17.30
CA VAL A 118 8.01 12.41 -18.25
C VAL A 118 6.51 12.60 -18.35
N ALA A 119 6.03 12.96 -19.52
CA ALA A 119 4.61 13.09 -19.79
C ALA A 119 3.99 11.71 -20.11
N VAL A 120 2.82 11.47 -19.53
CA VAL A 120 1.99 10.28 -19.79
C VAL A 120 0.57 10.77 -20.00
N ASP A 121 0.07 10.60 -21.22
CA ASP A 121 -1.28 11.00 -21.59
C ASP A 121 -2.22 9.81 -21.51
N THR A 122 -3.29 9.94 -20.77
CA THR A 122 -4.38 8.98 -20.76
C THR A 122 -5.39 9.36 -21.84
N LEU A 123 -5.62 8.46 -22.77
CA LEU A 123 -6.55 8.64 -23.90
C LEU A 123 -7.87 7.94 -23.57
N TYR A 124 -8.94 8.71 -23.43
CA TYR A 124 -10.26 8.16 -23.13
C TYR A 124 -10.96 7.68 -24.40
N GLN A 125 -11.37 6.40 -24.39
CA GLN A 125 -12.06 5.74 -25.51
C GLN A 125 -11.25 5.76 -26.81
N LEU A 126 -10.01 5.27 -26.73
CA LEU A 126 -9.17 5.08 -27.91
C LEU A 126 -9.74 3.96 -28.76
N HIS A 127 -10.22 4.28 -29.95
CA HIS A 127 -10.69 3.30 -30.93
C HIS A 127 -9.55 2.90 -31.88
N MET A 128 -9.35 1.60 -32.01
CA MET A 128 -8.34 1.00 -32.87
C MET A 128 -9.05 0.21 -33.94
N THR A 129 -8.60 0.34 -35.20
CA THR A 129 -9.18 -0.37 -36.34
C THR A 129 -8.07 -1.10 -37.12
N ALA A 130 -8.24 -2.39 -37.28
CA ALA A 130 -7.35 -3.24 -38.05
C ALA A 130 -7.52 -3.01 -39.57
N PRO A 131 -6.56 -3.44 -40.42
CA PRO A 131 -6.66 -3.27 -41.88
C PRO A 131 -7.88 -3.93 -42.51
N ASP A 132 -8.44 -4.95 -41.92
CA ASP A 132 -9.65 -5.65 -42.37
C ASP A 132 -10.96 -4.94 -41.99
N GLY A 133 -10.85 -3.82 -41.22
CA GLY A 133 -11.98 -3.05 -40.72
C GLY A 133 -12.50 -3.50 -39.36
N THR A 134 -11.90 -4.52 -38.73
CA THR A 134 -12.25 -4.94 -37.38
C THR A 134 -11.86 -3.86 -36.37
N GLY A 135 -12.80 -3.42 -35.52
CA GLY A 135 -12.59 -2.34 -34.57
C GLY A 135 -12.64 -2.83 -33.13
N TYR A 136 -11.84 -2.21 -32.26
CA TYR A 136 -11.85 -2.39 -30.82
C TYR A 136 -11.66 -1.06 -30.09
N THR A 137 -12.35 -0.85 -28.98
CA THR A 137 -12.22 0.36 -28.17
C THR A 137 -11.54 0.05 -26.85
N VAL A 138 -10.43 0.74 -26.59
CA VAL A 138 -9.71 0.73 -25.32
C VAL A 138 -10.20 1.89 -24.49
N ASP A 139 -10.76 1.64 -23.30
CA ASP A 139 -11.36 2.68 -22.45
C ASP A 139 -10.33 3.72 -21.99
N ASN A 140 -9.13 3.26 -21.64
CA ASN A 140 -8.01 4.09 -21.19
C ASN A 140 -6.72 3.68 -21.93
N GLY A 141 -6.53 4.20 -23.14
CA GLY A 141 -5.26 4.11 -23.84
C GLY A 141 -4.22 5.03 -23.23
N THR A 142 -2.95 4.82 -23.52
CA THR A 142 -1.84 5.62 -23.03
C THR A 142 -0.99 6.13 -24.17
N GLN A 143 -0.65 7.42 -24.22
CA GLN A 143 0.36 7.95 -25.13
C GLN A 143 1.56 8.43 -24.33
N THR A 144 2.77 7.98 -24.70
CA THR A 144 4.01 8.32 -24.01
C THR A 144 5.23 8.05 -24.88
N ALA A 145 6.31 8.79 -24.61
CA ALA A 145 7.61 8.57 -25.27
C ALA A 145 8.40 7.39 -24.66
N SER A 146 8.03 6.90 -23.46
CA SER A 146 8.80 5.87 -22.75
C SER A 146 7.90 4.78 -22.18
N LEU A 147 8.25 3.53 -22.45
CA LEU A 147 7.61 2.34 -21.87
C LEU A 147 7.98 2.15 -20.39
N ASP A 148 9.05 2.80 -19.93
CA ASP A 148 9.48 2.80 -18.52
C ASP A 148 8.79 3.87 -17.69
N ALA A 149 7.93 4.69 -18.31
CA ALA A 149 7.19 5.72 -17.59
C ALA A 149 6.28 5.12 -16.51
N PRO A 150 6.12 5.77 -15.38
CA PRO A 150 5.24 5.31 -14.31
C PRO A 150 3.81 5.03 -14.81
N ARG A 151 3.21 3.97 -14.30
CA ARG A 151 1.86 3.48 -14.71
C ARG A 151 1.72 3.03 -16.17
N VAL A 152 2.78 3.08 -16.95
CA VAL A 152 2.84 2.44 -18.26
C VAL A 152 3.19 0.98 -18.03
N GLU A 153 2.19 0.14 -17.94
CA GLU A 153 2.38 -1.29 -17.67
C GLU A 153 2.69 -2.05 -18.97
N ALA A 154 3.87 -1.83 -19.51
CA ALA A 154 4.34 -2.44 -20.75
C ALA A 154 4.87 -3.88 -20.60
N GLY A 155 4.62 -4.53 -19.46
CA GLY A 155 5.10 -5.89 -19.17
C GLY A 155 6.62 -5.95 -19.11
N ASN A 156 7.24 -6.79 -19.96
CA ASN A 156 8.71 -6.92 -20.04
C ASN A 156 9.32 -6.02 -21.13
N LYS A 157 8.58 -5.06 -21.65
CA LYS A 157 9.08 -4.12 -22.66
C LYS A 157 9.58 -2.86 -21.97
N HIS A 158 10.75 -2.41 -22.41
CA HIS A 158 11.47 -1.27 -21.87
C HIS A 158 11.96 -0.36 -23.01
N GLY A 159 12.26 0.87 -22.68
CA GLY A 159 12.87 1.84 -23.57
C GLY A 159 11.89 2.84 -24.19
N SER A 160 12.34 3.54 -25.21
CA SER A 160 11.54 4.55 -25.92
C SER A 160 10.52 3.92 -26.86
N LEU A 161 9.34 4.53 -26.96
CA LEU A 161 8.33 4.20 -27.94
C LEU A 161 8.21 5.36 -28.93
N PRO A 162 8.65 5.18 -30.20
CA PRO A 162 8.58 6.24 -31.23
C PRO A 162 7.13 6.61 -31.57
N ALA A 163 6.94 7.81 -32.12
CA ALA A 163 5.66 8.18 -32.72
C ALA A 163 5.21 7.17 -33.78
N GLN A 164 3.92 6.96 -33.89
CA GLN A 164 3.30 5.98 -34.79
C GLN A 164 3.67 4.51 -34.54
N HIS A 165 4.14 4.21 -33.31
CA HIS A 165 4.34 2.86 -32.83
C HIS A 165 3.43 2.57 -31.63
N ALA A 166 3.06 1.31 -31.43
CA ALA A 166 2.17 0.91 -30.37
C ALA A 166 2.56 -0.44 -29.77
N VAL A 167 2.25 -0.58 -28.46
CA VAL A 167 2.28 -1.85 -27.75
C VAL A 167 0.87 -2.13 -27.26
N VAL A 168 0.35 -3.32 -27.55
CA VAL A 168 -1.03 -3.70 -27.18
C VAL A 168 -1.05 -4.96 -26.33
N SER A 169 -2.11 -5.13 -25.55
CA SER A 169 -2.32 -6.38 -24.82
C SER A 169 -2.82 -7.51 -25.73
N ASP A 170 -2.62 -8.74 -25.28
CA ASP A 170 -2.95 -9.93 -26.06
C ASP A 170 -4.46 -10.12 -26.33
N ASP A 171 -5.30 -9.59 -25.46
CA ASP A 171 -6.75 -9.55 -25.66
C ASP A 171 -7.15 -8.52 -26.74
N VAL A 172 -6.53 -7.33 -26.75
CA VAL A 172 -6.73 -6.30 -27.77
C VAL A 172 -6.24 -6.80 -29.12
N ALA A 173 -5.04 -7.37 -29.19
CA ALA A 173 -4.49 -7.94 -30.43
C ALA A 173 -5.39 -9.06 -30.99
N ARG A 174 -5.89 -9.95 -30.12
CA ARG A 174 -6.81 -11.03 -30.51
C ARG A 174 -8.16 -10.50 -30.98
N ALA A 175 -8.70 -9.46 -30.31
CA ALA A 175 -9.96 -8.84 -30.72
C ALA A 175 -9.87 -8.13 -32.08
N LEU A 176 -8.72 -7.55 -32.39
CA LEU A 176 -8.43 -6.90 -33.66
C LEU A 176 -7.97 -7.88 -34.75
N GLY A 177 -7.54 -9.10 -34.38
CA GLY A 177 -6.97 -10.06 -35.33
C GLY A 177 -5.61 -9.64 -35.90
N VAL A 178 -4.79 -8.92 -35.12
CA VAL A 178 -3.51 -8.33 -35.51
C VAL A 178 -2.33 -8.98 -34.84
N GLU A 179 -1.18 -8.92 -35.51
CA GLU A 179 0.12 -9.40 -35.05
C GLU A 179 1.13 -8.25 -34.93
N ALA A 180 2.29 -8.53 -34.33
CA ALA A 180 3.39 -7.56 -34.29
C ALA A 180 3.88 -7.31 -35.73
N GLY A 181 4.03 -6.04 -36.10
CA GLY A 181 4.34 -5.57 -37.45
C GLY A 181 3.13 -5.03 -38.22
N ASP A 182 1.91 -5.32 -37.80
CA ASP A 182 0.70 -4.80 -38.45
C ASP A 182 0.49 -3.32 -38.11
N THR A 183 -0.12 -2.60 -39.04
CA THR A 183 -0.50 -1.20 -38.86
C THR A 183 -1.98 -1.10 -38.52
N VAL A 184 -2.31 -0.40 -37.45
CA VAL A 184 -3.69 -0.11 -37.02
C VAL A 184 -4.00 1.37 -37.18
N ALA A 185 -5.23 1.68 -37.56
CA ALA A 185 -5.73 3.05 -37.47
C ALA A 185 -6.21 3.34 -36.08
N LEU A 186 -5.92 4.54 -35.59
CA LEU A 186 -6.28 5.04 -34.26
C LEU A 186 -7.25 6.19 -34.43
N SER A 187 -8.28 6.25 -33.58
CA SER A 187 -9.16 7.40 -33.52
C SER A 187 -9.71 7.65 -32.13
N VAL A 188 -9.88 8.91 -31.79
CA VAL A 188 -10.60 9.32 -30.58
C VAL A 188 -11.72 10.27 -31.00
N THR A 189 -12.95 9.89 -30.71
CA THR A 189 -14.12 10.68 -31.09
C THR A 189 -14.32 11.86 -30.14
N VAL A 190 -14.38 13.05 -30.71
CA VAL A 190 -14.64 14.32 -30.01
C VAL A 190 -16.04 14.78 -30.40
N SER A 191 -16.96 14.78 -29.47
CA SER A 191 -18.32 15.29 -29.70
C SER A 191 -18.35 16.81 -29.44
N LYS A 192 -18.40 17.64 -30.49
CA LYS A 192 -18.76 19.05 -30.40
C LYS A 192 -20.16 19.24 -30.98
N GLN A 193 -21.09 19.53 -30.08
CA GLN A 193 -22.47 20.05 -30.22
C GLN A 193 -23.34 19.74 -31.44
N ARG A 194 -22.92 19.07 -32.50
CA ARG A 194 -23.74 18.54 -33.61
C ARG A 194 -22.96 17.80 -34.74
N ALA A 195 -21.64 17.75 -34.65
CA ALA A 195 -20.84 16.93 -35.55
C ALA A 195 -19.80 16.15 -34.77
N ALA A 196 -19.82 14.83 -34.87
CA ALA A 196 -18.73 14.01 -34.36
C ALA A 196 -17.50 14.28 -35.23
N GLN A 197 -16.45 14.82 -34.62
CA GLN A 197 -15.11 14.89 -35.22
C GLN A 197 -14.26 13.82 -34.54
N SER A 198 -13.47 13.09 -35.31
CA SER A 198 -12.45 12.20 -34.79
C SER A 198 -11.07 12.82 -35.00
N ILE A 199 -10.21 12.62 -34.01
CA ILE A 199 -8.78 12.86 -34.15
C ILE A 199 -8.18 11.51 -34.50
N GLU A 200 -7.53 11.44 -35.64
CA GLU A 200 -7.08 10.20 -36.25
C GLU A 200 -5.55 10.13 -36.24
N GLY A 201 -5.03 8.92 -36.19
CA GLY A 201 -3.64 8.59 -36.33
C GLY A 201 -3.48 7.15 -36.78
N SER A 202 -2.27 6.68 -36.89
CA SER A 202 -1.96 5.29 -37.19
C SER A 202 -0.73 4.86 -36.42
N ALA A 203 -0.65 3.57 -36.08
CA ALA A 203 0.51 3.03 -35.40
C ALA A 203 0.82 1.61 -35.86
N VAL A 204 2.12 1.29 -35.92
CA VAL A 204 2.62 -0.07 -36.10
C VAL A 204 2.69 -0.76 -34.75
N ILE A 205 2.20 -1.97 -34.67
CA ILE A 205 2.26 -2.76 -33.45
C ILE A 205 3.67 -3.34 -33.28
N ASP A 206 4.46 -2.78 -32.35
CA ASP A 206 5.82 -3.26 -32.09
C ASP A 206 5.84 -4.53 -31.24
N ALA A 207 4.87 -4.66 -30.35
CA ALA A 207 4.81 -5.80 -29.44
C ALA A 207 3.40 -6.05 -28.90
N ILE A 208 3.18 -7.32 -28.57
CA ILE A 208 2.00 -7.76 -27.83
C ILE A 208 2.45 -8.16 -26.44
N ILE A 209 1.80 -7.62 -25.40
CA ILE A 209 2.09 -7.87 -24.00
C ILE A 209 0.95 -8.66 -23.34
N LYS A 210 1.24 -9.34 -22.24
CA LYS A 210 0.20 -9.98 -21.42
C LYS A 210 -0.56 -8.91 -20.64
N GLY A 211 -1.88 -8.97 -20.67
CA GLY A 211 -2.73 -8.02 -19.95
C GLY A 211 -4.13 -7.95 -20.54
N GLU A 212 -4.95 -7.06 -20.03
CA GLU A 212 -6.32 -6.83 -20.48
C GLU A 212 -6.54 -5.35 -20.81
N GLY A 213 -7.15 -5.07 -21.97
CA GLY A 213 -7.64 -3.75 -22.36
C GLY A 213 -6.57 -2.66 -22.47
N ARG A 214 -5.32 -2.99 -22.83
CA ARG A 214 -4.20 -2.03 -22.86
C ARG A 214 -3.77 -1.71 -24.28
N ALA A 215 -3.60 -0.42 -24.55
CA ALA A 215 -2.95 0.11 -25.72
C ALA A 215 -2.03 1.27 -25.32
N ILE A 216 -0.73 1.13 -25.60
CA ILE A 216 0.29 2.14 -25.35
C ILE A 216 0.76 2.62 -26.72
N VAL A 217 0.69 3.91 -26.97
CA VAL A 217 0.99 4.55 -28.25
C VAL A 217 2.15 5.52 -28.05
N GLY A 218 3.04 5.60 -29.02
CA GLY A 218 4.17 6.53 -28.98
C GLY A 218 3.73 7.99 -28.99
N ASP A 219 4.48 8.82 -28.31
CA ASP A 219 4.22 10.26 -28.22
C ASP A 219 4.20 10.91 -29.62
N GLY A 220 3.31 11.90 -29.79
CA GLY A 220 3.10 12.57 -31.08
C GLY A 220 2.31 11.77 -32.12
N THR A 221 1.76 10.60 -31.79
CA THR A 221 0.90 9.81 -32.67
C THR A 221 -0.48 10.45 -32.83
N LEU A 222 -1.05 10.98 -31.74
CA LEU A 222 -2.31 11.72 -31.74
C LEU A 222 -2.08 13.14 -31.23
N ASP A 223 -2.89 14.08 -31.70
CA ASP A 223 -2.84 15.49 -31.31
C ASP A 223 -3.45 15.66 -29.90
N ILE A 224 -2.59 15.61 -28.88
CA ILE A 224 -2.97 15.70 -27.47
C ILE A 224 -3.62 17.03 -27.13
N ASP A 225 -3.15 18.15 -27.70
CA ASP A 225 -3.69 19.49 -27.39
C ASP A 225 -5.16 19.58 -27.82
N ARG A 226 -5.49 19.07 -29.00
CA ARG A 226 -6.89 19.01 -29.46
C ARG A 226 -7.74 18.06 -28.63
N LEU A 227 -7.18 16.94 -28.17
CA LEU A 227 -7.85 15.98 -27.28
C LEU A 227 -8.08 16.58 -25.90
N ALA A 228 -7.13 17.33 -25.36
CA ALA A 228 -7.24 18.00 -24.06
C ALA A 228 -8.35 19.05 -24.05
N VAL A 229 -8.41 19.90 -25.08
CA VAL A 229 -9.51 20.89 -25.26
C VAL A 229 -10.87 20.22 -25.33
N ALA A 230 -10.93 19.00 -25.83
CA ALA A 230 -12.15 18.22 -25.92
C ALA A 230 -12.48 17.39 -24.65
N GLY A 231 -11.62 17.40 -23.64
CA GLY A 231 -11.76 16.59 -22.43
C GLY A 231 -11.61 15.07 -22.69
N ARG A 232 -10.84 14.71 -23.73
CA ARG A 232 -10.62 13.32 -24.14
C ARG A 232 -9.26 12.78 -23.75
N THR A 233 -8.44 13.59 -23.10
CA THR A 233 -7.16 13.18 -22.53
C THR A 233 -6.91 13.87 -21.21
N GLN A 234 -6.08 13.25 -20.41
CA GLN A 234 -5.53 13.82 -19.19
C GLN A 234 -4.03 13.54 -19.17
N THR A 235 -3.23 14.60 -19.14
CA THR A 235 -1.79 14.50 -19.05
C THR A 235 -1.34 14.48 -17.61
N ALA A 236 -0.54 13.49 -17.27
CA ALA A 236 0.19 13.39 -15.99
C ALA A 236 1.68 13.60 -16.27
N TRP A 237 2.32 14.50 -15.53
CA TRP A 237 3.76 14.71 -15.61
C TRP A 237 4.41 14.07 -14.39
N TYR A 238 5.30 13.12 -14.65
CA TYR A 238 6.07 12.42 -13.61
C TYR A 238 7.43 13.07 -13.48
N VAL A 239 7.79 13.38 -12.25
CA VAL A 239 9.12 13.86 -11.88
C VAL A 239 9.95 12.65 -11.49
N THR A 240 10.99 12.33 -12.26
CA THR A 240 11.89 11.21 -12.03
C THR A 240 13.28 11.73 -11.73
N GLY A 241 13.90 11.23 -10.65
CA GLY A 241 15.22 11.67 -10.23
C GLY A 241 15.46 11.45 -8.73
N PRO A 242 16.64 11.84 -8.22
CA PRO A 242 17.01 11.61 -6.83
C PRO A 242 16.46 12.65 -5.85
N ALA A 243 16.04 13.83 -6.33
CA ALA A 243 15.67 14.93 -5.47
C ALA A 243 14.24 14.81 -4.94
N PRO A 244 13.99 14.98 -3.63
CA PRO A 244 12.65 14.89 -3.08
C PRO A 244 11.83 16.14 -3.42
N VAL A 245 10.58 15.94 -3.83
CA VAL A 245 9.61 17.04 -3.99
C VAL A 245 8.97 17.33 -2.63
N THR A 246 9.31 18.47 -2.04
CA THR A 246 8.86 18.88 -0.70
C THR A 246 7.45 19.50 -0.71
N TRP A 247 6.85 19.65 0.48
CA TRP A 247 5.53 20.30 0.61
C TRP A 247 5.53 21.77 0.11
N GLU A 248 6.62 22.49 0.29
CA GLU A 248 6.76 23.85 -0.22
C GLU A 248 6.71 23.90 -1.75
N LYS A 249 7.42 22.98 -2.41
CA LYS A 249 7.39 22.81 -3.85
C LYS A 249 6.00 22.45 -4.38
N ILE A 250 5.25 21.64 -3.65
CA ILE A 250 3.85 21.30 -3.97
C ILE A 250 3.01 22.59 -3.95
N ARG A 251 3.11 23.38 -2.90
CA ARG A 251 2.34 24.63 -2.77
C ARG A 251 2.67 25.65 -3.87
N GLU A 252 3.92 25.72 -4.29
CA GLU A 252 4.33 26.56 -5.41
C GLU A 252 3.57 26.16 -6.70
N LEU A 253 3.48 24.86 -7.01
CA LEU A 253 2.78 24.39 -8.21
C LEU A 253 1.25 24.45 -8.07
N ASN A 254 0.73 24.33 -6.85
CA ASN A 254 -0.70 24.51 -6.58
C ASN A 254 -1.18 25.93 -6.96
N ALA A 255 -0.32 26.95 -6.77
CA ALA A 255 -0.62 28.30 -7.20
C ALA A 255 -0.85 28.42 -8.72
N SER A 256 -0.35 27.47 -9.49
CA SER A 256 -0.53 27.34 -10.95
C SER A 256 -1.64 26.35 -11.35
N GLY A 257 -2.48 25.91 -10.42
CA GLY A 257 -3.64 25.04 -10.69
C GLY A 257 -3.31 23.55 -10.86
N PHE A 258 -2.11 23.12 -10.48
CA PHE A 258 -1.73 21.71 -10.50
C PHE A 258 -1.89 21.07 -9.14
N SER A 259 -2.38 19.84 -9.11
CA SER A 259 -2.30 18.96 -7.95
C SER A 259 -1.05 18.09 -8.05
N VAL A 260 -0.39 17.83 -6.93
CA VAL A 260 0.87 17.07 -6.88
C VAL A 260 0.80 15.99 -5.83
N VAL A 261 1.10 14.76 -6.22
CA VAL A 261 1.35 13.65 -5.29
C VAL A 261 2.86 13.45 -5.21
N SER A 262 3.45 13.55 -4.03
CA SER A 262 4.89 13.38 -3.81
C SER A 262 5.17 12.20 -2.90
N ARG A 263 6.10 11.33 -3.29
CA ARG A 263 6.57 10.21 -2.48
C ARG A 263 7.15 10.66 -1.14
N HIS A 264 7.94 11.73 -1.16
CA HIS A 264 8.53 12.32 0.05
C HIS A 264 7.46 12.83 1.02
N VAL A 265 6.45 13.53 0.52
CA VAL A 265 5.37 14.09 1.35
C VAL A 265 4.42 13.00 1.86
N LEU A 266 4.16 11.96 1.08
CA LEU A 266 3.40 10.80 1.54
C LEU A 266 4.11 10.05 2.68
N ALA A 267 5.43 9.94 2.61
CA ALA A 267 6.23 9.33 3.68
C ALA A 267 6.36 10.23 4.91
N ASN A 268 6.48 11.55 4.70
CA ASN A 268 6.69 12.57 5.73
C ASN A 268 5.60 13.66 5.61
N PRO A 269 4.37 13.39 6.05
CA PRO A 269 3.27 14.36 5.89
C PRO A 269 3.55 15.64 6.67
N PRO A 270 3.13 16.79 6.15
CA PRO A 270 3.23 18.06 6.86
C PRO A 270 2.36 18.06 8.12
N ASP A 271 2.71 18.89 9.08
CA ASP A 271 1.88 19.10 10.26
C ASP A 271 0.51 19.67 9.86
N ALA A 272 -0.53 19.38 10.64
CA ALA A 272 -1.89 19.86 10.38
C ALA A 272 -1.97 21.41 10.28
N SER A 273 -1.08 22.12 10.99
CA SER A 273 -0.97 23.59 10.91
C SER A 273 -0.42 24.12 9.59
N ALA A 274 0.27 23.29 8.81
CA ALA A 274 0.82 23.63 7.50
C ALA A 274 -0.17 23.39 6.36
N LEU A 275 -1.30 22.74 6.65
CA LEU A 275 -2.36 22.51 5.67
C LEU A 275 -3.20 23.80 5.48
N PRO A 276 -3.69 24.06 4.26
CA PRO A 276 -4.61 25.16 4.03
C PRO A 276 -5.86 25.05 4.91
N SER A 277 -6.34 26.18 5.46
CA SER A 277 -7.46 26.20 6.42
C SER A 277 -8.75 25.57 5.86
N GLN A 278 -8.99 25.72 4.57
CA GLN A 278 -10.14 25.14 3.87
C GLN A 278 -10.05 23.59 3.83
N ILE A 279 -8.86 23.05 3.77
CA ILE A 279 -8.60 21.59 3.78
C ILE A 279 -8.61 21.06 5.22
N ALA A 280 -7.96 21.79 6.15
CA ALA A 280 -7.85 21.38 7.56
C ALA A 280 -9.21 21.27 8.28
N GLN A 281 -10.22 22.05 7.88
CA GLN A 281 -11.59 21.95 8.43
C GLN A 281 -12.26 20.60 8.18
N TYR A 282 -11.82 19.88 7.17
CA TYR A 282 -12.38 18.57 6.79
C TYR A 282 -11.52 17.40 7.25
N GLU A 283 -10.51 17.62 8.07
CA GLU A 283 -9.75 16.53 8.68
C GLU A 283 -10.58 15.77 9.71
N VAL A 284 -11.41 14.88 9.20
CA VAL A 284 -11.90 13.76 10.01
C VAL A 284 -10.71 12.81 10.21
N PRO A 285 -10.40 12.35 11.44
CA PRO A 285 -9.37 11.35 11.67
C PRO A 285 -9.49 10.20 10.66
N GLU A 286 -8.40 9.83 10.01
CA GLU A 286 -8.37 8.82 8.94
C GLU A 286 -9.08 7.52 9.35
N ALA A 287 -8.98 7.15 10.62
CA ALA A 287 -9.67 6.01 11.22
C ALA A 287 -11.21 6.09 11.21
N LEU A 288 -11.78 7.29 11.20
CA LEU A 288 -13.24 7.48 11.19
C LEU A 288 -13.81 7.69 9.79
N ARG A 289 -12.98 8.05 8.84
CA ARG A 289 -13.37 8.47 7.49
C ARG A 289 -13.70 7.30 6.57
N ASN A 290 -12.97 6.20 6.71
CA ASN A 290 -13.15 4.97 5.92
C ASN A 290 -13.86 3.88 6.73
N ALA A 291 -14.45 4.22 7.88
CA ALA A 291 -15.13 3.29 8.74
C ALA A 291 -16.44 2.78 8.11
N ASN A 292 -16.32 1.85 7.18
CA ASN A 292 -17.45 1.00 6.86
C ASN A 292 -17.67 0.06 8.06
N PRO A 293 -18.76 0.23 8.85
CA PRO A 293 -18.99 -0.55 10.08
C PRO A 293 -18.98 -2.06 9.83
N TRP A 294 -19.34 -2.50 8.64
CA TRP A 294 -19.30 -3.91 8.24
C TRP A 294 -17.87 -4.45 8.10
N GLN A 295 -16.93 -3.64 7.66
CA GLN A 295 -15.53 -4.04 7.55
C GLN A 295 -14.91 -4.25 8.93
N TYR A 296 -15.19 -3.36 9.89
CA TYR A 296 -14.75 -3.53 11.27
C TYR A 296 -15.40 -4.75 11.91
N LEU A 297 -16.68 -4.99 11.65
CA LEU A 297 -17.39 -6.15 12.19
C LEU A 297 -16.80 -7.46 11.63
N LEU A 298 -16.50 -7.53 10.34
CA LEU A 298 -15.82 -8.67 9.70
C LEU A 298 -14.43 -8.88 10.27
N LEU A 299 -13.69 -7.81 10.50
CA LEU A 299 -12.35 -7.85 11.08
C LEU A 299 -12.39 -8.36 12.52
N VAL A 300 -13.28 -7.83 13.35
CA VAL A 300 -13.49 -8.32 14.73
C VAL A 300 -13.94 -9.77 14.73
N ALA A 301 -14.87 -10.15 13.87
CA ALA A 301 -15.32 -11.54 13.73
C ALA A 301 -14.18 -12.47 13.30
N GLY A 302 -13.33 -12.04 12.36
CA GLY A 302 -12.14 -12.78 11.93
C GLY A 302 -11.13 -12.96 13.07
N VAL A 303 -10.86 -11.92 13.85
CA VAL A 303 -9.98 -12.00 15.03
C VAL A 303 -10.56 -12.95 16.08
N LEU A 304 -11.86 -12.88 16.36
CA LEU A 304 -12.52 -13.79 17.30
C LEU A 304 -12.50 -15.24 16.80
N LEU A 305 -12.66 -15.47 15.50
CA LEU A 305 -12.56 -16.80 14.91
C LEU A 305 -11.15 -17.37 15.09
N ILE A 306 -10.11 -16.60 14.77
CA ILE A 306 -8.71 -16.98 14.95
C ILE A 306 -8.41 -17.28 16.42
N LEU A 307 -8.88 -16.46 17.35
CA LEU A 307 -8.73 -16.71 18.80
C LEU A 307 -9.44 -18.00 19.24
N THR A 308 -10.61 -18.28 18.69
CA THR A 308 -11.37 -19.50 18.99
C THR A 308 -10.64 -20.74 18.47
N GLU A 309 -10.17 -20.71 17.22
CA GLU A 309 -9.33 -21.78 16.66
C GLU A 309 -8.07 -22.00 17.48
N MET A 310 -7.42 -20.92 17.90
CA MET A 310 -6.24 -20.97 18.74
C MET A 310 -6.50 -21.70 20.07
N ILE A 311 -7.62 -21.39 20.74
CA ILE A 311 -8.02 -22.07 21.98
C ILE A 311 -8.27 -23.56 21.73
N LEU A 312 -8.93 -23.91 20.63
CA LEU A 312 -9.20 -25.30 20.23
C LEU A 312 -7.92 -26.09 19.91
N LEU A 313 -6.93 -25.47 19.26
CA LEU A 313 -5.66 -26.09 18.92
C LEU A 313 -4.72 -26.24 20.13
N ILE A 314 -4.72 -25.26 21.04
CA ILE A 314 -3.88 -25.26 22.23
C ILE A 314 -4.39 -26.25 23.27
N SER A 315 -5.70 -26.48 23.36
CA SER A 315 -6.31 -27.35 24.37
C SER A 315 -5.75 -28.79 24.41
N PRO A 316 -5.65 -29.54 23.29
CA PRO A 316 -5.05 -30.88 23.30
C PRO A 316 -3.55 -30.85 23.59
N LEU A 317 -2.83 -29.83 23.12
CA LEU A 317 -1.39 -29.70 23.39
C LEU A 317 -1.11 -29.41 24.86
N TYR A 318 -1.93 -28.57 25.47
CA TYR A 318 -1.86 -28.26 26.89
C TYR A 318 -2.10 -29.51 27.75
N THR A 319 -3.05 -30.39 27.35
CA THR A 319 -3.32 -31.66 28.05
C THR A 319 -2.12 -32.62 28.03
N VAL A 320 -1.39 -32.67 26.93
CA VAL A 320 -0.16 -33.48 26.83
C VAL A 320 0.97 -32.88 27.66
N ALA A 321 1.14 -31.54 27.61
CA ALA A 321 2.15 -30.84 28.40
C ALA A 321 1.87 -30.93 29.90
N GLN A 322 0.62 -30.89 30.35
CA GLN A 322 0.22 -31.03 31.75
C GLN A 322 0.64 -32.36 32.36
N ARG A 323 0.69 -33.47 31.58
CA ARG A 323 1.12 -34.78 32.13
C ARG A 323 2.55 -34.73 32.68
N SER A 324 3.47 -33.98 32.12
CA SER A 324 4.83 -33.82 32.62
C SER A 324 4.90 -32.93 33.85
N VAL A 325 4.13 -31.83 33.83
CA VAL A 325 4.06 -30.90 34.97
C VAL A 325 3.38 -31.57 36.19
N MET A 326 2.37 -32.42 35.94
CA MET A 326 1.73 -33.20 37.00
C MET A 326 2.66 -34.23 37.65
N ARG A 327 3.55 -34.88 36.85
CA ARG A 327 4.59 -35.79 37.41
C ARG A 327 5.55 -35.03 38.31
N THR A 328 6.02 -33.86 37.88
CA THR A 328 6.90 -33.02 38.70
C THR A 328 6.18 -32.51 39.96
N ALA A 329 4.91 -32.09 39.84
CA ALA A 329 4.07 -31.69 40.96
C ALA A 329 3.83 -32.85 41.95
N ALA A 330 3.57 -34.06 41.45
CA ALA A 330 3.41 -35.27 42.28
C ALA A 330 4.69 -35.60 43.03
N MET A 331 5.87 -35.47 42.41
CA MET A 331 7.17 -35.65 43.11
C MET A 331 7.39 -34.62 44.22
N ILE A 332 6.99 -33.36 44.01
CA ILE A 332 7.07 -32.30 45.02
C ILE A 332 6.19 -32.66 46.22
N VAL A 333 4.95 -33.10 45.97
CA VAL A 333 4.01 -33.49 47.03
C VAL A 333 4.51 -34.73 47.78
N ALA A 334 5.06 -35.72 47.05
CA ALA A 334 5.63 -36.95 47.63
C ALA A 334 6.84 -36.64 48.56
N ASN A 335 7.58 -35.58 48.30
CA ASN A 335 8.70 -35.09 49.13
C ASN A 335 8.28 -34.08 50.18
N GLY A 336 6.98 -34.03 50.57
CA GLY A 336 6.49 -33.21 51.65
C GLY A 336 6.08 -31.76 51.24
N GLY A 337 5.98 -31.47 49.99
CA GLY A 337 5.45 -30.20 49.47
C GLY A 337 3.92 -30.10 49.58
N ASP A 338 3.40 -28.89 49.69
CA ASP A 338 1.97 -28.62 49.75
C ASP A 338 1.32 -28.71 48.36
N ARG A 339 0.04 -29.08 48.30
CA ARG A 339 -0.77 -29.07 47.08
C ARG A 339 -0.78 -27.68 46.39
N SER A 340 -0.65 -26.60 47.19
CA SER A 340 -0.53 -25.24 46.64
C SER A 340 0.75 -25.03 45.87
N ASP A 341 1.83 -25.75 46.12
CA ASP A 341 3.10 -25.63 45.40
C ASP A 341 3.03 -26.26 44.01
N GLY A 342 2.27 -27.37 43.85
CA GLY A 342 1.96 -27.93 42.53
C GLY A 342 1.17 -26.96 41.62
N ARG A 343 0.15 -26.30 42.18
CA ARG A 343 -0.63 -25.27 41.44
C ARG A 343 0.23 -24.07 41.03
N ARG A 344 1.12 -23.63 41.95
CA ARG A 344 2.07 -22.54 41.65
C ARG A 344 3.04 -22.91 40.53
N LEU A 345 3.50 -24.16 40.48
CA LEU A 345 4.38 -24.64 39.42
C LEU A 345 3.69 -24.60 38.06
N THR A 346 2.43 -25.04 37.97
CA THR A 346 1.65 -24.98 36.71
C THR A 346 1.46 -23.54 36.24
N ILE A 347 1.13 -22.62 37.16
CA ILE A 347 0.99 -21.20 36.83
C ILE A 347 2.34 -20.61 36.40
N ALA A 348 3.43 -20.90 37.10
CA ALA A 348 4.76 -20.42 36.74
C ALA A 348 5.22 -20.93 35.35
N HIS A 349 4.91 -22.17 35.04
CA HIS A 349 5.22 -22.73 33.71
C HIS A 349 4.44 -22.03 32.59
N GLY A 350 3.13 -21.80 32.81
CA GLY A 350 2.29 -21.02 31.89
C GLY A 350 2.79 -19.57 31.70
N LEU A 351 3.18 -18.90 32.77
CA LEU A 351 3.73 -17.54 32.73
C LEU A 351 5.05 -17.48 31.94
N ILE A 352 5.92 -18.46 32.06
CA ILE A 352 7.20 -18.50 31.33
C ILE A 352 6.96 -18.72 29.85
N ILE A 353 6.10 -19.68 29.49
CA ILE A 353 5.75 -19.91 28.07
C ILE A 353 5.05 -18.67 27.50
N GLY A 354 4.11 -18.08 28.23
CA GLY A 354 3.44 -16.85 27.82
C GLY A 354 4.42 -15.69 27.58
N ALA A 355 5.38 -15.50 28.51
CA ALA A 355 6.40 -14.46 28.36
C ALA A 355 7.32 -14.68 27.15
N TYR A 356 7.72 -15.94 26.87
CA TYR A 356 8.49 -16.25 25.66
C TYR A 356 7.64 -16.06 24.39
N SER A 357 6.37 -16.45 24.42
CA SER A 357 5.44 -16.24 23.30
C SER A 357 5.21 -14.75 23.03
N ALA A 358 5.02 -13.94 24.08
CA ALA A 358 4.88 -12.50 23.96
C ALA A 358 6.13 -11.86 23.33
N ALA A 359 7.31 -12.17 23.85
CA ALA A 359 8.56 -11.65 23.32
C ALA A 359 8.77 -12.06 21.84
N PHE A 360 8.49 -13.31 21.50
CA PHE A 360 8.60 -13.82 20.14
C PHE A 360 7.58 -13.17 19.20
N SER A 361 6.32 -13.01 19.64
CA SER A 361 5.27 -12.34 18.86
C SER A 361 5.61 -10.88 18.59
N VAL A 362 6.11 -10.13 19.59
CA VAL A 362 6.52 -8.73 19.40
C VAL A 362 7.63 -8.61 18.35
N VAL A 363 8.67 -9.44 18.47
CA VAL A 363 9.79 -9.42 17.52
C VAL A 363 9.34 -9.75 16.10
N LEU A 364 8.56 -10.83 15.95
CA LEU A 364 8.14 -11.26 14.61
C LEU A 364 7.10 -10.30 14.00
N SER A 365 6.20 -9.75 14.81
CA SER A 365 5.26 -8.71 14.36
C SER A 365 6.00 -7.43 13.94
N ALA A 366 7.04 -7.03 14.67
CA ALA A 366 7.88 -5.90 14.27
C ALA A 366 8.59 -6.16 12.92
N CYS A 367 9.10 -7.39 12.71
CA CYS A 367 9.69 -7.79 11.43
C CYS A 367 8.66 -7.78 10.29
N ALA A 368 7.44 -8.28 10.54
CA ALA A 368 6.36 -8.26 9.56
C ALA A 368 5.93 -6.83 9.20
N MET A 369 5.79 -5.95 10.19
CA MET A 369 5.48 -4.53 9.99
C MET A 369 6.58 -3.82 9.21
N LEU A 370 7.84 -4.10 9.50
CA LEU A 370 8.99 -3.59 8.75
C LEU A 370 8.95 -4.06 7.29
N GLY A 371 8.64 -5.34 7.06
CA GLY A 371 8.46 -5.90 5.72
C GLY A 371 7.33 -5.22 4.94
N ILE A 372 6.19 -4.97 5.58
CA ILE A 372 5.05 -4.25 4.96
C ILE A 372 5.43 -2.80 4.65
N GLY A 373 6.13 -2.11 5.57
CA GLY A 373 6.60 -0.74 5.35
C GLY A 373 7.57 -0.63 4.16
N LEU A 374 8.50 -1.56 4.04
CA LEU A 374 9.44 -1.61 2.91
C LEU A 374 8.70 -1.96 1.60
N TRP A 375 7.78 -2.91 1.64
CA TRP A 375 6.97 -3.31 0.48
C TRP A 375 6.09 -2.16 -0.03
N SER A 376 5.51 -1.34 0.86
CA SER A 376 4.66 -0.21 0.47
C SER A 376 5.41 0.88 -0.31
N GLY A 377 6.75 0.91 -0.27
CA GLY A 377 7.56 1.96 -0.88
C GLY A 377 7.50 3.32 -0.17
N LEU A 378 6.72 3.45 0.89
CA LEU A 378 6.57 4.68 1.70
C LEU A 378 7.33 4.64 3.02
N GLY A 379 8.07 3.54 3.28
CA GLY A 379 8.85 3.33 4.48
C GLY A 379 8.01 3.08 5.73
N LEU A 380 8.64 3.25 6.91
CA LEU A 380 7.98 2.94 8.18
C LEU A 380 6.96 4.01 8.63
N GLY A 381 6.97 5.18 8.02
CA GLY A 381 6.06 6.29 8.37
C GLY A 381 4.58 6.02 8.13
N ILE A 382 4.25 5.04 7.27
CA ILE A 382 2.87 4.64 7.00
C ILE A 382 2.38 3.52 7.93
N VAL A 383 3.29 2.83 8.62
CA VAL A 383 2.97 1.65 9.41
C VAL A 383 2.49 2.06 10.80
N PRO A 384 1.27 1.70 11.21
CA PRO A 384 0.78 2.03 12.53
C PRO A 384 1.51 1.22 13.61
N LEU A 385 1.89 1.88 14.71
CA LEU A 385 2.61 1.20 15.81
C LEU A 385 1.67 0.57 16.85
N TRP A 386 0.38 0.93 16.86
CA TRP A 386 -0.57 0.43 17.85
C TRP A 386 -0.75 -1.11 17.86
N PRO A 387 -0.62 -1.87 16.71
CA PRO A 387 -0.74 -3.32 16.75
C PRO A 387 0.39 -4.00 17.53
N LEU A 388 1.58 -3.37 17.64
CA LEU A 388 2.66 -3.89 18.47
C LEU A 388 2.28 -3.95 19.95
N GLY A 389 1.49 -2.98 20.44
CA GLY A 389 0.96 -2.99 21.79
C GLY A 389 0.03 -4.19 22.04
N LEU A 390 -0.78 -4.56 21.06
CA LEU A 390 -1.65 -5.74 21.16
C LEU A 390 -0.85 -7.05 21.20
N SER A 391 0.26 -7.15 20.46
CA SER A 391 1.09 -8.35 20.46
C SER A 391 1.74 -8.64 21.82
N ALA A 392 1.92 -7.61 22.63
CA ALA A 392 2.46 -7.75 23.98
C ALA A 392 1.40 -8.12 25.06
N LEU A 393 0.12 -7.86 24.77
CA LEU A 393 -0.98 -8.06 25.73
C LEU A 393 -1.73 -9.39 25.54
N LEU A 394 -1.70 -9.98 24.35
CA LEU A 394 -2.49 -11.16 23.98
C LEU A 394 -1.93 -12.52 24.44
N PRO A 395 -0.63 -12.74 24.69
CA PRO A 395 -0.09 -14.05 25.12
C PRO A 395 -0.38 -14.42 26.57
#